data_8c6cb03cbb592876295a2ee73050affc
#
_entry.id   8c6cb03cbb592876295a2ee73050affc
#
_cell.length_a   1.000
_cell.length_b   1.000
_cell.length_c   1.000
_cell.angle_alpha   90.00
_cell.angle_beta   90.00
_cell.angle_gamma   90.00
#
_symmetry.space_group_name_H-M   'P 1'
#
loop_
_entity.id
_entity.type
_entity.pdbx_description
1 polymer ?
#
loop_
_entity_poly.entity_id
_entity_poly.type
_entity_poly.pdbx_seq_one_letter_code
_entity_poly.pdbx_strand_id
1 'polypeptide(L)'
;MAGAPYPEPSPPDPQLVADIAASFQQAVVDVLTRNAIKAAKRVKATRILLTGGVACNQSLRHHLARRAIRDGIEVYWPRPELCTDNAAMIAAAGSVRLGRGEAAHLDLNASANLPLC
;
A
#
# COMPACT_ATOMS: atom_id res chain seq x y z
N MET A 1 -4.95 23.33 44.36
CA MET A 1 -4.91 21.86 44.57
C MET A 1 -4.27 21.24 43.33
N ALA A 2 -3.01 20.83 43.44
CA ALA A 2 -2.34 20.11 42.35
C ALA A 2 -2.92 18.68 42.32
N GLY A 3 -3.58 18.30 41.22
CA GLY A 3 -4.08 16.95 41.04
C GLY A 3 -2.90 15.97 41.09
N ALA A 4 -3.09 14.83 41.75
CA ALA A 4 -2.10 13.76 41.76
C ALA A 4 -1.76 13.38 40.28
N PRO A 5 -0.47 13.22 39.95
CA PRO A 5 -0.09 12.80 38.60
C PRO A 5 -0.76 11.44 38.31
N TYR A 6 -1.36 11.33 37.13
CA TYR A 6 -1.85 10.03 36.64
C TYR A 6 -0.70 9.01 36.73
N PRO A 7 -0.93 7.82 37.32
CA PRO A 7 0.11 6.80 37.34
C PRO A 7 0.51 6.48 35.91
N GLU A 8 1.80 6.43 35.62
CA GLU A 8 2.33 6.01 34.35
C GLU A 8 1.76 4.61 34.01
N PRO A 9 1.16 4.42 32.84
CA PRO A 9 0.62 3.12 32.48
C PRO A 9 1.76 2.09 32.43
N SER A 10 1.58 0.96 33.09
CA SER A 10 2.52 -0.15 32.96
C SER A 10 2.61 -0.59 31.48
N PRO A 11 3.80 -1.00 31.01
CA PRO A 11 3.96 -1.47 29.65
C PRO A 11 3.00 -2.65 29.38
N PRO A 12 2.35 -2.69 28.22
CA PRO A 12 1.42 -3.78 27.90
C PRO A 12 2.14 -5.12 27.81
N ASP A 13 1.41 -6.19 28.11
CA ASP A 13 1.91 -7.56 27.94
C ASP A 13 2.37 -7.78 26.48
N PRO A 14 3.62 -8.20 26.23
CA PRO A 14 4.14 -8.43 24.88
C PRO A 14 3.30 -9.44 24.06
N GLN A 15 2.72 -10.46 24.72
CA GLN A 15 1.87 -11.40 24.03
C GLN A 15 0.56 -10.78 23.58
N LEU A 16 -0.06 -9.96 24.42
CA LEU A 16 -1.26 -9.21 24.06
C LEU A 16 -1.01 -8.28 22.88
N VAL A 17 0.12 -7.59 22.85
CA VAL A 17 0.52 -6.73 21.72
C VAL A 17 0.66 -7.55 20.43
N ALA A 18 1.32 -8.70 20.50
CA ALA A 18 1.49 -9.59 19.34
C ALA A 18 0.13 -10.12 18.82
N ASP A 19 -0.77 -10.49 19.71
CA ASP A 19 -2.10 -11.00 19.36
C ASP A 19 -2.97 -9.92 18.70
N ILE A 20 -2.93 -8.71 19.23
CA ILE A 20 -3.62 -7.55 18.64
C ILE A 20 -3.05 -7.23 17.25
N ALA A 21 -1.72 -7.21 17.12
CA ALA A 21 -1.06 -6.93 15.84
C ALA A 21 -1.40 -7.98 14.77
N ALA A 22 -1.39 -9.27 15.16
CA ALA A 22 -1.76 -10.37 14.27
C ALA A 22 -3.23 -10.29 13.84
N SER A 23 -4.13 -10.03 14.79
CA SER A 23 -5.57 -9.89 14.52
C SER A 23 -5.87 -8.70 13.62
N PHE A 24 -5.22 -7.57 13.86
CA PHE A 24 -5.33 -6.38 13.00
C PHE A 24 -4.82 -6.66 11.58
N GLN A 25 -3.62 -7.25 11.45
CA GLN A 25 -3.08 -7.62 10.14
C GLN A 25 -4.05 -8.54 9.39
N GLN A 26 -4.59 -9.57 10.05
CA GLN A 26 -5.53 -10.50 9.42
C GLN A 26 -6.78 -9.79 8.94
N ALA A 27 -7.37 -8.91 9.75
CA ALA A 27 -8.56 -8.14 9.39
C ALA A 27 -8.31 -7.26 8.14
N VAL A 28 -7.16 -6.58 8.07
CA VAL A 28 -6.78 -5.77 6.91
C VAL A 28 -6.62 -6.64 5.65
N VAL A 29 -5.89 -7.76 5.78
CA VAL A 29 -5.65 -8.68 4.66
C VAL A 29 -6.96 -9.25 4.11
N ASP A 30 -7.89 -9.64 4.99
CA ASP A 30 -9.19 -10.18 4.59
C ASP A 30 -10.04 -9.16 3.84
N VAL A 31 -10.10 -7.92 4.33
CA VAL A 31 -10.86 -6.84 3.70
C VAL A 31 -10.27 -6.51 2.33
N LEU A 32 -8.96 -6.32 2.25
CA LEU A 32 -8.30 -5.95 0.99
C LEU A 32 -8.41 -7.07 -0.04
N THR A 33 -8.18 -8.32 0.36
CA THR A 33 -8.32 -9.49 -0.53
C THR A 33 -9.74 -9.61 -1.08
N ARG A 34 -10.74 -9.55 -0.19
CA ARG A 34 -12.14 -9.64 -0.58
C ARG A 34 -12.54 -8.55 -1.56
N ASN A 35 -12.14 -7.31 -1.28
CA ASN A 35 -12.50 -6.16 -2.11
C ASN A 35 -11.78 -6.19 -3.47
N ALA A 36 -10.51 -6.57 -3.52
CA ALA A 36 -9.76 -6.72 -4.77
C ALA A 36 -10.40 -7.79 -5.69
N ILE A 37 -10.72 -8.96 -5.14
CA ILE A 37 -11.38 -10.03 -5.90
C ILE A 37 -12.78 -9.59 -6.36
N LYS A 38 -13.56 -8.95 -5.50
CA LYS A 38 -14.89 -8.43 -5.86
C LYS A 38 -14.82 -7.41 -6.99
N ALA A 39 -13.85 -6.49 -6.91
CA ALA A 39 -13.63 -5.49 -7.95
C ALA A 39 -13.23 -6.14 -9.29
N ALA A 40 -12.25 -7.07 -9.28
CA ALA A 40 -11.81 -7.77 -10.47
C ALA A 40 -12.97 -8.51 -11.15
N LYS A 41 -13.79 -9.24 -10.39
CA LYS A 41 -14.98 -9.92 -10.93
C LYS A 41 -15.99 -8.95 -11.54
N ARG A 42 -16.23 -7.82 -10.91
CA ARG A 42 -17.18 -6.81 -11.40
C ARG A 42 -16.79 -6.25 -12.76
N VAL A 43 -15.48 -6.04 -12.98
CA VAL A 43 -14.95 -5.53 -14.27
C VAL A 43 -14.48 -6.64 -15.20
N LYS A 44 -14.69 -7.92 -14.84
CA LYS A 44 -14.25 -9.10 -15.58
C LYS A 44 -12.75 -9.11 -15.86
N ALA A 45 -11.94 -8.57 -14.93
CA ALA A 45 -10.50 -8.59 -15.05
C ALA A 45 -9.94 -9.98 -14.77
N THR A 46 -9.00 -10.43 -15.56
CA THR A 46 -8.25 -11.67 -15.40
C THR A 46 -6.93 -11.48 -14.68
N ARG A 47 -6.55 -10.23 -14.38
CA ARG A 47 -5.27 -9.87 -13.77
C ARG A 47 -5.45 -8.79 -12.73
N ILE A 48 -4.72 -8.91 -11.61
CA ILE A 48 -4.62 -7.89 -10.57
C ILE A 48 -3.15 -7.51 -10.42
N LEU A 49 -2.85 -6.22 -10.49
CA LEU A 49 -1.54 -5.68 -10.12
C LEU A 49 -1.63 -5.09 -8.71
N LEU A 50 -0.91 -5.68 -7.78
CA LEU A 50 -0.80 -5.21 -6.39
C LEU A 50 0.45 -4.34 -6.25
N THR A 51 0.29 -3.05 -5.97
CA THR A 51 1.38 -2.08 -5.85
C THR A 51 1.15 -1.09 -4.71
N GLY A 52 2.14 -0.24 -4.42
CA GLY A 52 2.13 0.68 -3.29
C GLY A 52 2.70 0.07 -2.00
N GLY A 53 2.91 0.88 -0.96
CA GLY A 53 3.59 0.46 0.27
C GLY A 53 2.96 -0.76 0.95
N VAL A 54 1.63 -0.84 0.98
CA VAL A 54 0.90 -1.98 1.57
C VAL A 54 1.14 -3.28 0.79
N ALA A 55 1.53 -3.20 -0.49
CA ALA A 55 1.90 -4.37 -1.28
C ALA A 55 3.18 -5.07 -0.80
N CYS A 56 3.96 -4.46 0.09
CA CYS A 56 5.10 -5.11 0.76
C CYS A 56 4.65 -6.15 1.79
N ASN A 57 3.40 -6.13 2.24
CA ASN A 57 2.88 -7.09 3.20
C ASN A 57 2.79 -8.50 2.57
N GLN A 58 3.62 -9.41 3.04
CA GLN A 58 3.70 -10.78 2.51
C GLN A 58 2.41 -11.57 2.77
N SER A 59 1.76 -11.35 3.91
CA SER A 59 0.49 -12.00 4.22
C SER A 59 -0.58 -11.62 3.19
N LEU A 60 -0.67 -10.34 2.84
CA LEU A 60 -1.57 -9.86 1.79
C LEU A 60 -1.27 -10.51 0.42
N ARG A 61 0.01 -10.55 0.01
CA ARG A 61 0.43 -11.18 -1.25
C ARG A 61 -0.01 -12.63 -1.31
N HIS A 62 0.28 -13.41 -0.27
CA HIS A 62 -0.07 -14.83 -0.20
C HIS A 62 -1.59 -15.05 -0.19
N HIS A 63 -2.33 -14.31 0.63
CA HIS A 63 -3.78 -14.45 0.70
C HIS A 63 -4.46 -14.07 -0.60
N LEU A 64 -4.08 -12.95 -1.19
CA LEU A 64 -4.65 -12.50 -2.46
C LEU A 64 -4.34 -13.49 -3.59
N ALA A 65 -3.09 -13.95 -3.73
CA ALA A 65 -2.72 -14.93 -4.75
C ALA A 65 -3.50 -16.25 -4.60
N ARG A 66 -3.54 -16.82 -3.38
CA ARG A 66 -4.29 -18.05 -3.11
C ARG A 66 -5.79 -17.91 -3.40
N ARG A 67 -6.36 -16.75 -3.08
CA ARG A 67 -7.78 -16.49 -3.35
C ARG A 67 -8.05 -16.28 -4.82
N ALA A 68 -7.20 -15.56 -5.52
CA ALA A 68 -7.33 -15.24 -6.94
C ALA A 68 -7.26 -16.48 -7.84
N ILE A 69 -6.38 -17.43 -7.54
CA ILE A 69 -6.26 -18.71 -8.27
C ILE A 69 -7.60 -19.45 -8.37
N ARG A 70 -8.39 -19.45 -7.29
CA ARG A 70 -9.70 -20.11 -7.28
C ARG A 70 -10.71 -19.49 -8.24
N ASP A 71 -10.50 -18.23 -8.60
CA ASP A 71 -11.36 -17.46 -9.50
C ASP A 71 -10.73 -17.28 -10.90
N GLY A 72 -9.61 -17.98 -11.20
CA GLY A 72 -8.90 -17.87 -12.47
C GLY A 72 -8.24 -16.50 -12.70
N ILE A 73 -7.91 -15.78 -11.65
CA ILE A 73 -7.31 -14.45 -11.70
C ILE A 73 -5.82 -14.55 -11.36
N GLU A 74 -4.97 -13.97 -12.20
CA GLU A 74 -3.53 -13.87 -11.98
C GLU A 74 -3.22 -12.62 -11.12
N VAL A 75 -2.27 -12.74 -10.18
CA VAL A 75 -1.85 -11.62 -9.34
C VAL A 75 -0.37 -11.35 -9.54
N TYR A 76 -0.04 -10.10 -9.81
CA TYR A 76 1.32 -9.61 -10.01
C TYR A 76 1.66 -8.56 -8.97
N TRP A 77 2.92 -8.51 -8.54
CA TRP A 77 3.46 -7.46 -7.67
C TRP A 77 4.93 -7.21 -7.99
N PRO A 78 5.40 -5.98 -7.87
CA PRO A 78 6.81 -5.64 -8.07
C PRO A 78 7.67 -6.11 -6.88
N ARG A 79 8.97 -5.99 -7.02
CA ARG A 79 9.90 -6.17 -5.89
C ARG A 79 9.58 -5.16 -4.78
N PRO A 80 9.86 -5.48 -3.49
CA PRO A 80 9.56 -4.58 -2.37
C PRO A 80 10.12 -3.17 -2.56
N GLU A 81 11.33 -3.05 -3.11
CA GLU A 81 12.02 -1.76 -3.32
C GLU A 81 11.27 -0.84 -4.31
N LEU A 82 10.42 -1.44 -5.16
CA LEU A 82 9.61 -0.71 -6.13
C LEU A 82 8.14 -0.51 -5.68
N CYS A 83 7.80 -1.01 -4.49
CA CYS A 83 6.45 -0.83 -3.93
C CYS A 83 6.30 0.46 -3.14
N THR A 84 7.39 1.01 -2.61
CA THR A 84 7.43 2.29 -1.90
C THR A 84 7.91 3.40 -2.83
N ASP A 85 7.81 4.65 -2.38
CA ASP A 85 8.29 5.80 -3.11
C ASP A 85 9.77 5.65 -3.46
N ASN A 86 10.11 5.84 -4.71
CA ASN A 86 11.48 5.71 -5.20
C ASN A 86 11.75 6.60 -6.41
N ALA A 87 13.01 6.99 -6.58
CA ALA A 87 13.43 7.89 -7.65
C ALA A 87 13.19 7.29 -9.05
N ALA A 88 13.23 5.97 -9.21
CA ALA A 88 13.02 5.32 -10.51
C ALA A 88 11.60 5.54 -11.04
N MET A 89 10.58 5.56 -10.17
CA MET A 89 9.20 5.88 -10.56
C MET A 89 9.09 7.29 -11.12
N ILE A 90 9.71 8.25 -10.46
CA ILE A 90 9.70 9.66 -10.86
C ILE A 90 10.49 9.84 -12.17
N ALA A 91 11.66 9.21 -12.27
CA ALA A 91 12.47 9.26 -13.50
C ALA A 91 11.71 8.63 -14.70
N ALA A 92 11.02 7.52 -14.50
CA ALA A 92 10.20 6.89 -15.53
C ALA A 92 9.06 7.81 -16.01
N ALA A 93 8.32 8.41 -15.08
CA ALA A 93 7.27 9.37 -15.40
C ALA A 93 7.84 10.62 -16.09
N GLY A 94 8.96 11.14 -15.60
CA GLY A 94 9.66 12.29 -16.17
C GLY A 94 10.18 12.04 -17.58
N SER A 95 10.71 10.84 -17.86
CA SER A 95 11.21 10.48 -19.19
C SER A 95 10.11 10.49 -20.27
N VAL A 96 8.91 10.04 -19.92
CA VAL A 96 7.75 10.09 -20.84
C VAL A 96 7.35 11.52 -21.16
N ARG A 97 7.32 12.39 -20.14
CA ARG A 97 7.02 13.82 -20.33
C ARG A 97 8.10 14.54 -21.16
N LEU A 98 9.36 14.31 -20.82
CA LEU A 98 10.48 14.87 -21.56
C LEU A 98 10.46 14.44 -23.04
N GLY A 99 10.13 13.18 -23.33
CA GLY A 99 9.97 12.68 -24.70
C GLY A 99 8.83 13.36 -25.49
N ARG A 100 7.87 13.98 -24.78
CA ARG A 100 6.81 14.82 -25.36
C ARG A 100 7.18 16.30 -25.48
N GLY A 101 8.41 16.68 -25.10
CA GLY A 101 8.86 18.07 -25.08
C GLY A 101 8.34 18.87 -23.87
N GLU A 102 7.76 18.21 -22.88
CA GLU A 102 7.28 18.85 -21.65
C GLU A 102 8.47 19.06 -20.71
N ALA A 103 8.95 20.28 -20.59
CA ALA A 103 9.99 20.67 -19.65
C ALA A 103 9.54 21.90 -18.86
N ALA A 104 9.79 21.89 -17.56
CA ALA A 104 9.54 23.04 -16.71
C ALA A 104 10.73 24.03 -16.77
N HIS A 105 10.48 25.29 -16.41
CA HIS A 105 11.54 26.28 -16.24
C HIS A 105 12.36 25.98 -14.97
N LEU A 106 13.58 26.55 -14.91
CA LEU A 106 14.50 26.32 -13.78
C LEU A 106 14.05 26.97 -12.46
N ASP A 107 13.04 27.82 -12.50
CA ASP A 107 12.40 28.47 -11.34
C ASP A 107 11.27 27.62 -10.74
N LEU A 108 11.03 26.40 -11.26
CA LEU A 108 10.04 25.48 -10.71
C LEU A 108 10.29 25.20 -9.23
N ASN A 109 9.31 25.52 -8.41
CA ASN A 109 9.35 25.28 -6.97
C ASN A 109 8.52 24.07 -6.57
N ALA A 110 8.90 23.41 -5.47
CA ALA A 110 8.14 22.30 -4.93
C ALA A 110 6.83 22.79 -4.29
N SER A 111 5.72 22.07 -4.52
CA SER A 111 4.44 22.32 -3.89
C SER A 111 3.96 21.07 -3.18
N ALA A 112 3.77 21.14 -1.86
CA ALA A 112 3.37 20.00 -1.03
C ALA A 112 1.93 19.53 -1.29
N ASN A 113 1.06 20.44 -1.75
CA ASN A 113 -0.38 20.17 -1.90
C ASN A 113 -0.84 20.48 -3.34
N LEU A 114 -0.12 19.97 -4.32
CA LEU A 114 -0.53 20.12 -5.72
C LEU A 114 -1.82 19.31 -5.95
N PRO A 115 -2.93 19.94 -6.41
CA PRO A 115 -4.14 19.19 -6.71
C PRO A 115 -3.91 18.24 -7.89
N LEU A 116 -4.52 17.07 -7.83
CA LEU A 116 -4.60 16.16 -8.97
C LEU A 116 -5.53 16.78 -10.02
N CYS A 117 -5.02 16.97 -11.23
CA CYS A 117 -5.79 17.47 -12.37
C CYS A 117 -6.80 16.46 -12.87
#